data_9136e7c81a5e828c28d6abe3197ae51a
#
_entry.id   9136e7c81a5e828c28d6abe3197ae51a
#
_cell.length_a   1.000
_cell.length_b   1.000
_cell.length_c   1.000
_cell.angle_alpha   90.00
_cell.angle_beta   90.00
_cell.angle_gamma   90.00
#
_symmetry.space_group_name_H-M   'P 1'
#
loop_
_entity.id
_entity.type
_entity.pdbx_description
1 polymer ?
#
loop_
_entity_poly.entity_id
_entity_poly.type
_entity_poly.pdbx_seq_one_letter_code
_entity_poly.pdbx_strand_id
1 'polypeptide(L)'
;KKRSLGLSKTEKRIIICTAAVVLIALSIYPTVTYLVPFIKYSHAVSLMEKGSFDEATAAFEEMGDYKDAPEKIGECAELKEQARLEAAYQDAVALMENKEYDKAISAFKAIEDYKDAKDKISECVKLREQVRLETDYQEGLNLKASGSYDKAISKLESVHGYKDSEDQIKEIKFMQAQGFFDQTCYETAADIFKGLGDYPNAEEMWKESVYQQALQLANVYNSEETY
;
A
#
# COMPACT_ATOMS: atom_id res chain seq x y z
N LYS A 1 -72.47 70.63 19.95
CA LYS A 1 -71.24 70.67 20.74
C LYS A 1 -70.45 69.43 20.47
N LYS A 2 -69.37 69.53 19.64
CA LYS A 2 -68.39 68.49 19.47
C LYS A 2 -67.45 68.52 20.67
N ARG A 3 -67.51 67.53 21.56
CA ARG A 3 -66.48 67.31 22.59
C ARG A 3 -65.25 66.78 21.88
N SER A 4 -64.19 67.61 21.81
CA SER A 4 -62.87 67.18 21.46
C SER A 4 -62.34 66.34 22.64
N LEU A 5 -62.26 65.04 22.48
CA LEU A 5 -61.50 64.17 23.41
C LEU A 5 -60.03 64.53 23.27
N GLY A 6 -59.57 65.55 23.91
CA GLY A 6 -58.15 65.90 24.01
C GLY A 6 -57.48 64.91 24.99
N LEU A 7 -56.70 63.99 24.55
CA LEU A 7 -55.86 63.12 25.38
C LEU A 7 -54.91 63.96 26.24
N SER A 8 -54.80 63.59 27.48
CA SER A 8 -53.87 64.28 28.46
C SER A 8 -52.40 64.03 27.97
N LYS A 9 -51.48 64.86 28.45
CA LYS A 9 -50.05 64.74 28.12
C LYS A 9 -49.49 63.39 28.55
N THR A 10 -49.97 62.76 29.59
CA THR A 10 -49.59 61.42 30.07
C THR A 10 -50.10 60.31 29.17
N GLU A 11 -51.38 60.37 28.69
CA GLU A 11 -51.95 59.42 27.78
C GLU A 11 -51.25 59.47 26.44
N LYS A 12 -50.89 60.60 25.90
CA LYS A 12 -50.09 60.76 24.66
C LYS A 12 -48.69 60.11 24.81
N ARG A 13 -48.03 60.34 25.97
CA ARG A 13 -46.73 59.68 26.23
C ARG A 13 -46.85 58.14 26.29
N ILE A 14 -47.87 57.62 26.97
CA ILE A 14 -48.14 56.19 27.05
C ILE A 14 -48.38 55.66 25.65
N ILE A 15 -49.17 56.24 24.82
CA ILE A 15 -49.44 55.84 23.46
C ILE A 15 -48.18 55.86 22.59
N ILE A 16 -47.31 56.88 22.74
CA ILE A 16 -46.04 56.96 22.02
C ILE A 16 -45.11 55.82 22.46
N CYS A 17 -44.98 55.62 23.80
CA CYS A 17 -44.15 54.58 24.34
C CYS A 17 -44.65 53.18 23.91
N THR A 18 -45.94 52.86 23.94
CA THR A 18 -46.48 51.61 23.51
C THR A 18 -46.33 51.41 22.00
N ALA A 19 -46.54 52.43 21.16
CA ALA A 19 -46.27 52.39 19.74
C ALA A 19 -44.81 52.13 19.44
N ALA A 20 -43.86 52.75 20.18
CA ALA A 20 -42.47 52.47 19.99
C ALA A 20 -42.07 51.03 20.37
N VAL A 21 -42.60 50.46 21.45
CA VAL A 21 -42.42 49.08 21.84
C VAL A 21 -42.96 48.10 20.80
N VAL A 22 -44.15 48.39 20.25
CA VAL A 22 -44.74 47.56 19.19
C VAL A 22 -43.90 47.63 17.92
N LEU A 23 -43.41 48.81 17.53
CA LEU A 23 -42.56 48.94 16.34
C LEU A 23 -41.23 48.20 16.51
N ILE A 24 -40.62 48.25 17.69
CA ILE A 24 -39.40 47.50 18.03
C ILE A 24 -39.69 46.00 17.98
N ALA A 25 -40.79 45.52 18.56
CA ALA A 25 -41.19 44.14 18.51
C ALA A 25 -41.44 43.67 17.09
N LEU A 26 -42.10 44.47 16.24
CA LEU A 26 -42.33 44.17 14.83
C LEU A 26 -41.08 44.14 13.97
N SER A 27 -39.99 44.84 14.37
CA SER A 27 -38.71 44.78 13.68
C SER A 27 -37.84 43.63 14.15
N ILE A 28 -37.88 43.27 15.45
CA ILE A 28 -37.10 42.15 16.01
C ILE A 28 -37.69 40.80 15.62
N TYR A 29 -38.99 40.67 15.63
CA TYR A 29 -39.68 39.39 15.34
C TYR A 29 -39.26 38.75 14.03
N PRO A 30 -39.31 39.41 12.86
CA PRO A 30 -38.88 38.78 11.59
C PRO A 30 -37.39 38.51 11.57
N THR A 31 -36.56 39.32 12.24
CA THR A 31 -35.12 39.10 12.31
C THR A 31 -34.81 37.79 13.04
N VAL A 32 -35.37 37.60 14.22
CA VAL A 32 -35.13 36.41 15.05
C VAL A 32 -35.75 35.15 14.41
N THR A 33 -36.96 35.31 13.85
CA THR A 33 -37.74 34.15 13.34
C THR A 33 -37.27 33.65 11.98
N TYR A 34 -36.82 34.53 11.10
CA TYR A 34 -36.50 34.18 9.71
C TYR A 34 -35.01 34.40 9.36
N LEU A 35 -34.43 35.54 9.72
CA LEU A 35 -33.07 35.91 9.29
C LEU A 35 -31.99 35.13 10.04
N VAL A 36 -32.12 34.97 11.36
CA VAL A 36 -31.15 34.25 12.17
C VAL A 36 -31.08 32.76 11.78
N PRO A 37 -32.19 32.03 11.68
CA PRO A 37 -32.14 30.64 11.18
C PRO A 37 -31.59 30.49 9.76
N PHE A 38 -31.92 31.42 8.85
CA PHE A 38 -31.38 31.45 7.51
C PHE A 38 -29.84 31.59 7.48
N ILE A 39 -29.30 32.52 8.27
CA ILE A 39 -27.83 32.73 8.37
C ILE A 39 -27.15 31.49 8.97
N LYS A 40 -27.71 30.92 10.03
CA LYS A 40 -27.17 29.69 10.64
C LYS A 40 -27.16 28.53 9.64
N TYR A 41 -28.25 28.37 8.91
CA TYR A 41 -28.35 27.32 7.87
C TYR A 41 -27.29 27.52 6.77
N SER A 42 -27.15 28.74 6.25
CA SER A 42 -26.14 29.03 5.23
C SER A 42 -24.72 28.80 5.74
N HIS A 43 -24.46 29.05 7.03
CA HIS A 43 -23.18 28.75 7.65
C HIS A 43 -22.93 27.25 7.75
N ALA A 44 -23.93 26.46 8.18
CA ALA A 44 -23.82 25.01 8.26
C ALA A 44 -23.54 24.37 6.87
N VAL A 45 -24.23 24.84 5.83
CA VAL A 45 -23.98 24.42 4.44
C VAL A 45 -22.55 24.75 4.02
N SER A 46 -22.06 25.96 4.35
CA SER A 46 -20.68 26.36 4.04
C SER A 46 -19.64 25.52 4.76
N LEU A 47 -19.90 25.07 5.99
CA LEU A 47 -19.03 24.15 6.71
C LEU A 47 -18.99 22.76 6.01
N MET A 48 -20.15 22.27 5.60
CA MET A 48 -20.25 21.00 4.85
C MET A 48 -19.47 21.05 3.53
N GLU A 49 -19.63 22.13 2.74
CA GLU A 49 -18.90 22.33 1.48
C GLU A 49 -17.37 22.44 1.66
N LYS A 50 -16.93 22.93 2.81
CA LYS A 50 -15.49 23.00 3.18
C LYS A 50 -14.92 21.70 3.73
N GLY A 51 -15.75 20.67 3.90
CA GLY A 51 -15.33 19.38 4.46
C GLY A 51 -15.25 19.37 6.00
N SER A 52 -15.73 20.42 6.67
CA SER A 52 -15.83 20.46 8.14
C SER A 52 -17.11 19.74 8.60
N PHE A 53 -17.20 18.44 8.29
CA PHE A 53 -18.44 17.67 8.44
C PHE A 53 -18.94 17.59 9.89
N ASP A 54 -18.06 17.45 10.87
CA ASP A 54 -18.44 17.39 12.30
C ASP A 54 -19.04 18.73 12.78
N GLU A 55 -18.43 19.84 12.37
CA GLU A 55 -18.93 21.18 12.70
C GLU A 55 -20.23 21.47 11.97
N ALA A 56 -20.37 21.03 10.71
CA ALA A 56 -21.61 21.14 9.94
C ALA A 56 -22.73 20.34 10.58
N THR A 57 -22.48 19.09 10.98
CA THR A 57 -23.43 18.24 11.68
C THR A 57 -23.93 18.91 12.96
N ALA A 58 -23.03 19.37 13.83
CA ALA A 58 -23.40 20.07 15.06
C ALA A 58 -24.24 21.33 14.78
N ALA A 59 -23.89 22.10 13.74
CA ALA A 59 -24.67 23.27 13.35
C ALA A 59 -26.07 22.94 12.83
N PHE A 60 -26.25 21.84 12.09
CA PHE A 60 -27.56 21.37 11.66
C PHE A 60 -28.39 20.79 12.80
N GLU A 61 -27.78 20.05 13.76
CA GLU A 61 -28.45 19.54 14.96
C GLU A 61 -29.04 20.68 15.81
N GLU A 62 -28.32 21.81 15.98
CA GLU A 62 -28.84 23.00 16.66
C GLU A 62 -30.08 23.61 16.00
N MET A 63 -30.32 23.31 14.73
CA MET A 63 -31.42 23.90 13.97
C MET A 63 -32.70 23.06 14.05
N GLY A 64 -32.61 21.80 14.52
CA GLY A 64 -33.75 20.87 14.59
C GLY A 64 -34.39 20.68 13.23
N ASP A 65 -35.72 20.82 13.16
CA ASP A 65 -36.53 20.60 11.95
C ASP A 65 -36.52 21.79 10.98
N TYR A 66 -35.54 22.67 11.03
CA TYR A 66 -35.49 23.81 10.12
C TYR A 66 -35.07 23.35 8.71
N LYS A 67 -35.97 23.55 7.71
CA LYS A 67 -35.77 23.10 6.33
C LYS A 67 -35.45 21.59 6.27
N ASP A 68 -34.35 21.25 5.55
CA ASP A 68 -33.80 19.93 5.33
C ASP A 68 -32.57 19.66 6.24
N ALA A 69 -32.45 20.35 7.40
CA ALA A 69 -31.35 20.15 8.33
C ALA A 69 -31.19 18.70 8.80
N PRO A 70 -32.29 17.95 9.11
CA PRO A 70 -32.16 16.53 9.46
C PRO A 70 -31.57 15.67 8.34
N GLU A 71 -31.96 15.91 7.09
CA GLU A 71 -31.42 15.22 5.91
C GLU A 71 -29.93 15.57 5.70
N LYS A 72 -29.55 16.83 5.93
CA LYS A 72 -28.16 17.31 5.82
C LYS A 72 -27.23 16.67 6.84
N ILE A 73 -27.70 16.27 8.01
CA ILE A 73 -26.93 15.51 9.00
C ILE A 73 -26.52 14.16 8.41
N GLY A 74 -27.45 13.46 7.76
CA GLY A 74 -27.18 12.20 7.06
C GLY A 74 -26.16 12.39 5.92
N GLU A 75 -26.36 13.44 5.11
CA GLU A 75 -25.45 13.77 4.01
C GLU A 75 -24.03 14.10 4.51
N CYS A 76 -23.89 14.83 5.63
CA CYS A 76 -22.58 15.07 6.26
C CYS A 76 -21.89 13.77 6.67
N ALA A 77 -22.62 12.82 7.24
CA ALA A 77 -22.06 11.52 7.64
C ALA A 77 -21.57 10.72 6.43
N GLU A 78 -22.35 10.69 5.33
CA GLU A 78 -21.96 10.03 4.09
C GLU A 78 -20.72 10.68 3.45
N LEU A 79 -20.71 12.00 3.34
CA LEU A 79 -19.55 12.74 2.79
C LEU A 79 -18.30 12.58 3.63
N LYS A 80 -18.42 12.54 4.96
CA LYS A 80 -17.32 12.27 5.89
C LYS A 80 -16.72 10.88 5.65
N GLU A 81 -17.58 9.87 5.52
CA GLU A 81 -17.11 8.51 5.24
C GLU A 81 -16.46 8.40 3.87
N GLN A 82 -17.03 9.03 2.84
CA GLN A 82 -16.41 9.09 1.51
C GLN A 82 -15.03 9.77 1.55
N ALA A 83 -14.90 10.89 2.26
CA ALA A 83 -13.61 11.58 2.43
C ALA A 83 -12.58 10.72 3.17
N ARG A 84 -13.02 9.96 4.18
CA ARG A 84 -12.17 9.02 4.93
C ARG A 84 -11.67 7.89 4.03
N LEU A 85 -12.57 7.28 3.25
CA LEU A 85 -12.22 6.21 2.32
C LEU A 85 -11.28 6.70 1.22
N GLU A 86 -11.53 7.90 0.69
CA GLU A 86 -10.66 8.51 -0.33
C GLU A 86 -9.26 8.75 0.21
N ALA A 87 -9.13 9.34 1.42
CA ALA A 87 -7.83 9.55 2.05
C ALA A 87 -7.08 8.24 2.28
N ALA A 88 -7.76 7.21 2.82
CA ALA A 88 -7.18 5.89 3.03
C ALA A 88 -6.74 5.23 1.72
N TYR A 89 -7.49 5.43 0.63
CA TYR A 89 -7.12 4.93 -0.68
C TYR A 89 -5.86 5.61 -1.22
N GLN A 90 -5.77 6.94 -1.10
CA GLN A 90 -4.56 7.69 -1.53
C GLN A 90 -3.32 7.30 -0.72
N ASP A 91 -3.47 7.09 0.59
CA ASP A 91 -2.38 6.60 1.45
C ASP A 91 -1.92 5.21 1.01
N ALA A 92 -2.85 4.31 0.68
CA ALA A 92 -2.52 2.98 0.19
C ALA A 92 -1.80 3.01 -1.18
N VAL A 93 -2.22 3.91 -2.09
CA VAL A 93 -1.53 4.13 -3.38
C VAL A 93 -0.11 4.65 -3.15
N ALA A 94 0.07 5.62 -2.25
CA ALA A 94 1.39 6.14 -1.94
C ALA A 94 2.33 5.06 -1.37
N LEU A 95 1.83 4.15 -0.52
CA LEU A 95 2.59 3.00 -0.04
C LEU A 95 3.00 2.06 -1.18
N MET A 96 2.10 1.81 -2.14
CA MET A 96 2.39 0.99 -3.32
C MET A 96 3.47 1.63 -4.21
N GLU A 97 3.40 2.94 -4.47
CA GLU A 97 4.39 3.70 -5.23
C GLU A 97 5.77 3.70 -4.55
N ASN A 98 5.79 3.74 -3.23
CA ASN A 98 7.01 3.62 -2.43
C ASN A 98 7.54 2.17 -2.34
N LYS A 99 6.92 1.21 -3.02
CA LYS A 99 7.26 -0.23 -3.03
C LYS A 99 7.09 -0.90 -1.65
N GLU A 100 6.33 -0.29 -0.75
CA GLU A 100 5.99 -0.84 0.56
C GLU A 100 4.79 -1.78 0.44
N TYR A 101 4.91 -2.82 -0.41
CA TYR A 101 3.78 -3.64 -0.87
C TYR A 101 2.99 -4.32 0.25
N ASP A 102 3.65 -4.81 1.30
CA ASP A 102 2.95 -5.46 2.43
C ASP A 102 2.07 -4.47 3.21
N LYS A 103 2.54 -3.23 3.37
CA LYS A 103 1.75 -2.16 3.99
C LYS A 103 0.62 -1.73 3.07
N ALA A 104 0.90 -1.55 1.77
CA ALA A 104 -0.12 -1.22 0.77
C ALA A 104 -1.24 -2.27 0.73
N ILE A 105 -0.89 -3.57 0.71
CA ILE A 105 -1.86 -4.67 0.77
C ILE A 105 -2.74 -4.56 2.02
N SER A 106 -2.14 -4.29 3.18
CA SER A 106 -2.86 -4.15 4.44
C SER A 106 -3.80 -2.94 4.43
N ALA A 107 -3.35 -1.81 3.89
CA ALA A 107 -4.14 -0.59 3.74
C ALA A 107 -5.31 -0.77 2.77
N PHE A 108 -5.09 -1.35 1.59
CA PHE A 108 -6.17 -1.66 0.64
C PHE A 108 -7.19 -2.66 1.19
N LYS A 109 -6.76 -3.67 1.96
CA LYS A 109 -7.68 -4.61 2.62
C LYS A 109 -8.63 -3.93 3.60
N ALA A 110 -8.19 -2.86 4.27
CA ALA A 110 -9.04 -2.10 5.19
C ALA A 110 -10.18 -1.35 4.47
N ILE A 111 -10.07 -1.17 3.16
CA ILE A 111 -11.03 -0.48 2.30
C ILE A 111 -11.38 -1.33 1.06
N GLU A 112 -11.45 -2.65 1.22
CA GLU A 112 -11.50 -3.63 0.13
C GLU A 112 -12.64 -3.40 -0.87
N ASP A 113 -13.79 -2.88 -0.41
CA ASP A 113 -14.95 -2.60 -1.23
C ASP A 113 -14.96 -1.19 -1.86
N TYR A 114 -13.91 -0.41 -1.62
CA TYR A 114 -13.80 0.94 -2.16
C TYR A 114 -13.00 0.95 -3.46
N LYS A 115 -13.59 1.54 -4.51
CA LYS A 115 -12.99 1.64 -5.86
C LYS A 115 -12.44 0.29 -6.36
N ASP A 116 -11.20 0.28 -6.83
CA ASP A 116 -10.46 -0.87 -7.34
C ASP A 116 -9.48 -1.45 -6.32
N ALA A 117 -9.73 -1.27 -5.01
CA ALA A 117 -8.82 -1.73 -3.95
C ALA A 117 -8.50 -3.23 -4.05
N LYS A 118 -9.47 -4.08 -4.43
CA LYS A 118 -9.26 -5.52 -4.67
C LYS A 118 -8.24 -5.78 -5.79
N ASP A 119 -8.33 -5.02 -6.87
CA ASP A 119 -7.41 -5.15 -7.99
C ASP A 119 -6.02 -4.67 -7.59
N LYS A 120 -5.94 -3.57 -6.82
CA LYS A 120 -4.69 -3.04 -6.27
C LYS A 120 -4.00 -4.00 -5.30
N ILE A 121 -4.74 -4.74 -4.49
CA ILE A 121 -4.19 -5.83 -3.66
C ILE A 121 -3.50 -6.88 -4.55
N SER A 122 -4.20 -7.31 -5.60
CA SER A 122 -3.68 -8.32 -6.55
C SER A 122 -2.43 -7.82 -7.28
N GLU A 123 -2.42 -6.54 -7.66
CA GLU A 123 -1.26 -5.88 -8.28
C GLU A 123 -0.07 -5.79 -7.31
N CYS A 124 -0.28 -5.37 -6.08
CA CYS A 124 0.75 -5.32 -5.04
C CYS A 124 1.37 -6.69 -4.76
N VAL A 125 0.55 -7.74 -4.72
CA VAL A 125 1.04 -9.13 -4.53
C VAL A 125 1.97 -9.53 -5.67
N LYS A 126 1.61 -9.24 -6.92
CA LYS A 126 2.45 -9.53 -8.10
C LYS A 126 3.76 -8.75 -8.07
N LEU A 127 3.68 -7.46 -7.79
CA LEU A 127 4.87 -6.58 -7.73
C LEU A 127 5.83 -7.00 -6.61
N ARG A 128 5.30 -7.36 -5.44
CA ARG A 128 6.08 -7.88 -4.32
C ARG A 128 6.82 -9.15 -4.72
N GLU A 129 6.13 -10.08 -5.39
CA GLU A 129 6.74 -11.33 -5.85
C GLU A 129 7.83 -11.08 -6.90
N GLN A 130 7.62 -10.16 -7.84
CA GLN A 130 8.64 -9.77 -8.81
C GLN A 130 9.90 -9.21 -8.13
N VAL A 131 9.72 -8.35 -7.12
CA VAL A 131 10.85 -7.79 -6.36
C VAL A 131 11.58 -8.89 -5.59
N ARG A 132 10.84 -9.85 -5.00
CA ARG A 132 11.45 -10.99 -4.31
C ARG A 132 12.29 -11.83 -5.27
N LEU A 133 11.71 -12.23 -6.40
CA LEU A 133 12.40 -13.04 -7.40
C LEU A 133 13.67 -12.35 -7.92
N GLU A 134 13.59 -11.05 -8.23
CA GLU A 134 14.76 -10.29 -8.69
C GLU A 134 15.84 -10.20 -7.60
N THR A 135 15.43 -9.91 -6.35
CA THR A 135 16.38 -9.81 -5.23
C THR A 135 17.08 -11.12 -4.98
N ASP A 136 16.34 -12.23 -4.93
CA ASP A 136 16.87 -13.57 -4.69
C ASP A 136 17.79 -14.02 -5.84
N TYR A 137 17.42 -13.71 -7.08
CA TYR A 137 18.26 -13.98 -8.24
C TYR A 137 19.60 -13.21 -8.18
N GLN A 138 19.57 -11.90 -7.89
CA GLN A 138 20.78 -11.09 -7.75
C GLN A 138 21.66 -11.54 -6.60
N GLU A 139 21.07 -11.94 -5.48
CA GLU A 139 21.80 -12.52 -4.35
C GLU A 139 22.49 -13.82 -4.75
N GLY A 140 21.82 -14.69 -5.51
CA GLY A 140 22.40 -15.91 -6.08
C GLY A 140 23.61 -15.63 -6.96
N LEU A 141 23.53 -14.64 -7.85
CA LEU A 141 24.67 -14.22 -8.69
C LEU A 141 25.85 -13.64 -7.86
N ASN A 142 25.54 -12.85 -6.83
CA ASN A 142 26.57 -12.31 -5.93
C ASN A 142 27.29 -13.42 -5.15
N LEU A 143 26.54 -14.43 -4.68
CA LEU A 143 27.09 -15.61 -4.03
C LEU A 143 27.97 -16.43 -4.97
N LYS A 144 27.54 -16.59 -6.25
CA LYS A 144 28.37 -17.20 -7.31
C LYS A 144 29.70 -16.44 -7.47
N ALA A 145 29.65 -15.14 -7.61
CA ALA A 145 30.83 -14.29 -7.79
C ALA A 145 31.81 -14.34 -6.59
N SER A 146 31.28 -14.58 -5.38
CA SER A 146 32.10 -14.74 -4.16
C SER A 146 32.64 -16.16 -3.96
N GLY A 147 32.34 -17.11 -4.86
CA GLY A 147 32.72 -18.51 -4.73
C GLY A 147 31.90 -19.30 -3.71
N SER A 148 30.82 -18.74 -3.19
CA SER A 148 29.93 -19.41 -2.24
C SER A 148 28.89 -20.28 -2.98
N TYR A 149 29.39 -21.28 -3.71
CA TYR A 149 28.63 -22.02 -4.72
C TYR A 149 27.39 -22.73 -4.18
N ASP A 150 27.47 -23.45 -3.05
CA ASP A 150 26.33 -24.16 -2.48
C ASP A 150 25.18 -23.22 -2.09
N LYS A 151 25.56 -22.05 -1.52
CA LYS A 151 24.56 -21.02 -1.19
C LYS A 151 23.99 -20.37 -2.44
N ALA A 152 24.81 -20.15 -3.47
CA ALA A 152 24.38 -19.62 -4.75
C ALA A 152 23.35 -20.54 -5.44
N ILE A 153 23.65 -21.85 -5.48
CA ILE A 153 22.73 -22.86 -6.03
C ILE A 153 21.42 -22.84 -5.26
N SER A 154 21.46 -22.95 -3.93
CA SER A 154 20.25 -22.94 -3.09
C SER A 154 19.40 -21.69 -3.32
N LYS A 155 20.04 -20.52 -3.48
CA LYS A 155 19.34 -19.26 -3.73
C LYS A 155 18.72 -19.21 -5.11
N LEU A 156 19.44 -19.66 -6.15
CA LEU A 156 18.93 -19.72 -7.52
C LEU A 156 17.83 -20.79 -7.70
N GLU A 157 17.89 -21.90 -6.97
CA GLU A 157 16.83 -22.90 -6.93
C GLU A 157 15.52 -22.34 -6.36
N SER A 158 15.60 -21.40 -5.38
CA SER A 158 14.42 -20.74 -4.81
C SER A 158 13.69 -19.84 -5.81
N VAL A 159 14.31 -19.53 -6.95
CA VAL A 159 13.78 -18.71 -8.05
C VAL A 159 13.74 -19.49 -9.36
N HIS A 160 13.54 -20.82 -9.28
CA HIS A 160 13.45 -21.70 -10.44
C HIS A 160 12.50 -21.15 -11.51
N GLY A 161 12.93 -21.18 -12.77
CA GLY A 161 12.18 -20.63 -13.90
C GLY A 161 12.20 -19.10 -14.04
N TYR A 162 12.90 -18.40 -13.14
CA TYR A 162 13.09 -16.96 -13.27
C TYR A 162 14.39 -16.65 -14.03
N LYS A 163 14.29 -15.90 -15.12
CA LYS A 163 15.41 -15.58 -16.03
C LYS A 163 16.15 -16.88 -16.45
N ASP A 164 17.46 -16.88 -16.33
CA ASP A 164 18.36 -17.98 -16.64
C ASP A 164 18.87 -18.71 -15.38
N SER A 165 18.09 -18.72 -14.30
CA SER A 165 18.49 -19.31 -12.99
C SER A 165 18.99 -20.74 -13.13
N GLU A 166 18.39 -21.56 -14.00
CA GLU A 166 18.78 -22.94 -14.24
C GLU A 166 20.15 -23.03 -14.94
N ASP A 167 20.40 -22.16 -15.91
CA ASP A 167 21.70 -22.12 -16.60
C ASP A 167 22.80 -21.62 -15.68
N GLN A 168 22.49 -20.65 -14.81
CA GLN A 168 23.41 -20.19 -13.77
C GLN A 168 23.75 -21.31 -12.79
N ILE A 169 22.80 -22.15 -12.40
CA ILE A 169 23.05 -23.34 -11.54
C ILE A 169 23.98 -24.33 -12.23
N LYS A 170 23.75 -24.63 -13.52
CA LYS A 170 24.64 -25.52 -14.29
C LYS A 170 26.06 -24.97 -14.36
N GLU A 171 26.21 -23.68 -14.64
CA GLU A 171 27.50 -23.02 -14.68
C GLU A 171 28.23 -23.09 -13.33
N ILE A 172 27.53 -22.86 -12.22
CA ILE A 172 28.11 -22.98 -10.87
C ILE A 172 28.56 -24.41 -10.60
N LYS A 173 27.75 -25.41 -10.93
CA LYS A 173 28.12 -26.83 -10.77
C LYS A 173 29.33 -27.18 -11.60
N PHE A 174 29.44 -26.64 -12.81
CA PHE A 174 30.64 -26.84 -13.65
C PHE A 174 31.88 -26.22 -13.01
N MET A 175 31.78 -25.00 -12.47
CA MET A 175 32.89 -24.35 -11.74
C MET A 175 33.29 -25.12 -10.47
N GLN A 176 32.33 -25.68 -9.72
CA GLN A 176 32.61 -26.55 -8.56
C GLN A 176 33.38 -27.80 -8.99
N ALA A 177 32.94 -28.47 -10.09
CA ALA A 177 33.59 -29.66 -10.61
C ALA A 177 35.03 -29.36 -11.04
N GLN A 178 35.28 -28.21 -11.70
CA GLN A 178 36.64 -27.77 -12.02
C GLN A 178 37.49 -27.59 -10.76
N GLY A 179 36.93 -26.97 -9.72
CA GLY A 179 37.62 -26.83 -8.45
C GLY A 179 37.99 -28.17 -7.79
N PHE A 180 37.13 -29.17 -7.86
CA PHE A 180 37.45 -30.53 -7.41
C PHE A 180 38.51 -31.21 -8.28
N PHE A 181 38.44 -31.02 -9.59
CA PHE A 181 39.45 -31.53 -10.52
C PHE A 181 40.82 -30.95 -10.22
N ASP A 182 40.95 -29.65 -10.00
CA ASP A 182 42.19 -28.96 -9.68
C ASP A 182 42.77 -29.41 -8.33
N GLN A 183 41.89 -29.80 -7.40
CA GLN A 183 42.28 -30.39 -6.11
C GLN A 183 42.57 -31.91 -6.16
N THR A 184 42.62 -32.46 -7.36
CA THR A 184 42.83 -33.91 -7.60
C THR A 184 41.73 -34.82 -7.04
N CYS A 185 40.57 -34.27 -6.72
CA CYS A 185 39.37 -35.00 -6.30
C CYS A 185 38.60 -35.46 -7.53
N TYR A 186 39.23 -36.29 -8.36
CA TYR A 186 38.75 -36.63 -9.71
C TYR A 186 37.43 -37.38 -9.71
N GLU A 187 37.16 -38.25 -8.73
CA GLU A 187 35.91 -38.97 -8.60
C GLU A 187 34.73 -38.02 -8.44
N THR A 188 34.83 -37.10 -7.49
CA THR A 188 33.80 -36.09 -7.23
C THR A 188 33.60 -35.19 -8.45
N ALA A 189 34.68 -34.75 -9.10
CA ALA A 189 34.62 -33.95 -10.30
C ALA A 189 33.88 -34.70 -11.44
N ALA A 190 34.22 -35.98 -11.67
CA ALA A 190 33.60 -36.83 -12.70
C ALA A 190 32.08 -36.95 -12.46
N ASP A 191 31.65 -37.19 -11.22
CA ASP A 191 30.23 -37.35 -10.90
C ASP A 191 29.43 -36.06 -11.20
N ILE A 192 30.00 -34.91 -10.86
CA ILE A 192 29.34 -33.61 -11.11
C ILE A 192 29.30 -33.33 -12.63
N PHE A 193 30.44 -33.49 -13.35
CA PHE A 193 30.47 -33.27 -14.81
C PHE A 193 29.50 -34.19 -15.55
N LYS A 194 29.42 -35.44 -15.16
CA LYS A 194 28.47 -36.41 -15.72
C LYS A 194 27.01 -35.96 -15.50
N GLY A 195 26.71 -35.41 -14.32
CA GLY A 195 25.38 -34.90 -13.96
C GLY A 195 24.96 -33.66 -14.73
N LEU A 196 25.89 -32.95 -15.38
CA LEU A 196 25.62 -31.76 -16.19
C LEU A 196 25.11 -32.07 -17.61
N GLY A 197 25.24 -33.31 -18.08
CA GLY A 197 24.71 -33.74 -19.37
C GLY A 197 25.27 -32.95 -20.55
N ASP A 198 24.37 -32.30 -21.30
CA ASP A 198 24.74 -31.56 -22.53
C ASP A 198 25.35 -30.17 -22.26
N TYR A 199 25.74 -29.86 -21.01
CA TYR A 199 26.39 -28.58 -20.72
C TYR A 199 27.75 -28.52 -21.46
N PRO A 200 28.11 -27.36 -22.03
CA PRO A 200 29.37 -27.22 -22.80
C PRO A 200 30.59 -27.71 -22.05
N ASN A 201 31.39 -28.56 -22.71
CA ASN A 201 32.62 -29.20 -22.20
C ASN A 201 32.44 -30.18 -21.02
N ALA A 202 31.21 -30.40 -20.53
CA ALA A 202 30.98 -31.30 -19.38
C ALA A 202 31.34 -32.73 -19.70
N GLU A 203 31.01 -33.25 -20.90
CA GLU A 203 31.36 -34.59 -21.33
C GLU A 203 32.87 -34.79 -21.47
N GLU A 204 33.57 -33.79 -21.99
CA GLU A 204 35.04 -33.83 -22.13
C GLU A 204 35.72 -33.85 -20.75
N MET A 205 35.32 -32.98 -19.87
CA MET A 205 35.83 -32.89 -18.51
C MET A 205 35.49 -34.13 -17.68
N TRP A 206 34.34 -34.73 -17.88
CA TRP A 206 34.00 -36.01 -17.28
C TRP A 206 34.98 -37.09 -17.69
N LYS A 207 35.23 -37.26 -19.01
CA LYS A 207 36.17 -38.27 -19.55
C LYS A 207 37.58 -38.05 -19.00
N GLU A 208 38.04 -36.80 -18.97
CA GLU A 208 39.35 -36.45 -18.42
C GLU A 208 39.43 -36.75 -16.91
N SER A 209 38.39 -36.45 -16.15
CA SER A 209 38.31 -36.74 -14.72
C SER A 209 38.42 -38.25 -14.46
N VAL A 210 37.70 -39.06 -15.22
CA VAL A 210 37.76 -40.53 -15.11
C VAL A 210 39.15 -41.05 -15.47
N TYR A 211 39.79 -40.49 -16.49
CA TYR A 211 41.16 -40.86 -16.88
C TYR A 211 42.17 -40.56 -15.80
N GLN A 212 42.14 -39.35 -15.24
CA GLN A 212 43.04 -38.93 -14.14
C GLN A 212 42.81 -39.74 -12.87
N GLN A 213 41.56 -40.10 -12.54
CA GLN A 213 41.24 -41.01 -11.44
C GLN A 213 41.89 -42.37 -11.62
N ALA A 214 41.78 -42.94 -12.84
CA ALA A 214 42.40 -44.24 -13.15
C ALA A 214 43.94 -44.18 -13.01
N LEU A 215 44.60 -43.12 -13.47
CA LEU A 215 46.03 -42.91 -13.32
C LEU A 215 46.42 -42.81 -11.85
N GLN A 216 45.67 -42.10 -11.04
CA GLN A 216 45.90 -41.94 -9.60
C GLN A 216 45.86 -43.30 -8.89
N LEU A 217 44.84 -44.12 -9.20
CA LEU A 217 44.70 -45.47 -8.65
C LEU A 217 45.86 -46.41 -9.07
N ALA A 218 46.27 -46.37 -10.35
CA ALA A 218 47.38 -47.16 -10.85
C ALA A 218 48.71 -46.81 -10.18
N ASN A 219 48.95 -45.52 -9.90
CA ASN A 219 50.17 -45.06 -9.20
C ASN A 219 50.21 -45.53 -7.74
N VAL A 220 49.06 -45.54 -7.05
CA VAL A 220 48.94 -46.08 -5.70
C VAL A 220 49.25 -47.56 -5.67
N TYR A 221 48.67 -48.33 -6.58
CA TYR A 221 48.86 -49.78 -6.70
C TYR A 221 50.35 -50.14 -6.94
N ASN A 222 50.98 -49.47 -7.91
CA ASN A 222 52.42 -49.69 -8.21
C ASN A 222 53.36 -49.30 -7.05
N SER A 223 52.97 -48.37 -6.20
CA SER A 223 53.77 -47.97 -5.04
C SER A 223 53.71 -49.01 -3.89
N GLU A 224 52.60 -49.75 -3.78
CA GLU A 224 52.43 -50.81 -2.78
C GLU A 224 53.16 -52.11 -3.13
N GLU A 225 53.37 -52.40 -4.42
CA GLU A 225 54.12 -53.58 -4.87
C GLU A 225 55.62 -53.44 -4.74
N THR A 226 56.12 -52.25 -4.45
CA THR A 226 57.57 -51.97 -4.31
C THR A 226 58.10 -52.08 -2.88
N TYR A 227 57.29 -52.52 -1.91
CA TYR A 227 57.66 -52.81 -0.51
C TYR A 227 57.51 -54.29 -0.18
#